data_8c8448088882f7dc8df98c0931d2902d
#
_entry.id   8c8448088882f7dc8df98c0931d2902d
#
_cell.length_a   1.000
_cell.length_b   1.000
_cell.length_c   1.000
_cell.angle_alpha   90.00
_cell.angle_beta   90.00
_cell.angle_gamma   90.00
#
_symmetry.space_group_name_H-M   'P 1'
#
loop_
_entity.id
_entity.type
_entity.pdbx_description
1 polymer ?
#
loop_
_entity_poly.entity_id
_entity_poly.type
_entity_poly.pdbx_seq_one_letter_code
_entity_poly.pdbx_strand_id
1 'polypeptide(L)'
;MVTLYTQRSPWHSAFLYGTPTKPGKHVIELTVYNRDTFEIFREKIIFNILSATDAPPSYEAEFLISNVDVEEMLPPEARHNFQVPLQDLWNTQQLSVMNVTSALDKGGRVPLPLPGLKEGVFVKVGSVVPFPECLYETQKPQIQQQCKEGKRPVLCPQLLANDFSIDWCNVTLVDESGSSPSPRSFQQLEWDATFNPPSNELGEIDYIPDYLLTMLLPILIAVLLCILLSYIMCCRREGVLQLVHQQSIFSNTEELRHMASNRDVPRPLSTLPMFNARTGQRTSPMEFSDDSAHVPLILAQQ
;
A
#
# COMPACT_ATOMS: atom_id res chain seq x y z
N MET A 1 21.07 -0.10 -11.16
CA MET A 1 19.89 -0.95 -11.41
C MET A 1 18.93 -0.13 -12.24
N VAL A 2 18.39 -0.66 -13.32
CA VAL A 2 17.39 0.07 -14.14
C VAL A 2 16.02 -0.41 -13.68
N THR A 3 15.14 0.51 -13.36
CA THR A 3 13.79 0.23 -12.89
C THR A 3 12.80 0.64 -13.97
N LEU A 4 11.77 -0.18 -14.18
CA LEU A 4 10.65 0.13 -15.05
C LEU A 4 9.54 0.78 -14.21
N TYR A 5 9.25 2.03 -14.52
CA TYR A 5 8.10 2.71 -13.94
C TYR A 5 6.88 2.55 -14.86
N THR A 6 5.80 2.01 -14.33
CA THR A 6 4.53 1.90 -15.01
C THR A 6 3.53 2.80 -14.29
N GLN A 7 2.98 3.76 -15.00
CA GLN A 7 1.97 4.63 -14.41
C GLN A 7 0.69 3.87 -14.06
N ARG A 8 -0.05 4.40 -13.09
CA ARG A 8 -1.26 3.78 -12.53
C ARG A 8 -2.44 3.73 -13.49
N SER A 9 -2.41 4.52 -14.56
CA SER A 9 -3.46 4.55 -15.56
C SER A 9 -3.08 3.71 -16.78
N PRO A 10 -3.98 2.90 -17.34
CA PRO A 10 -3.70 2.08 -18.53
C PRO A 10 -3.41 2.88 -19.80
N TRP A 11 -3.68 4.18 -19.78
CA TRP A 11 -3.51 5.10 -20.92
C TRP A 11 -2.19 5.86 -20.92
N HIS A 12 -1.36 5.68 -19.88
CA HIS A 12 -0.10 6.42 -19.74
C HIS A 12 1.09 5.60 -20.22
N SER A 13 2.09 6.33 -20.72
CA SER A 13 3.37 5.73 -21.11
C SER A 13 4.15 5.23 -19.91
N ALA A 14 4.86 4.12 -20.08
CA ALA A 14 5.85 3.64 -19.13
C ALA A 14 7.21 4.22 -19.48
N PHE A 15 8.09 4.34 -18.50
CA PHE A 15 9.47 4.78 -18.70
C PHE A 15 10.48 3.96 -17.89
N LEU A 16 11.69 3.91 -18.37
CA LEU A 16 12.80 3.27 -17.68
C LEU A 16 13.66 4.34 -17.00
N TYR A 17 13.97 4.15 -15.73
CA TYR A 17 14.84 5.06 -14.99
C TYR A 17 15.79 4.28 -14.09
N GLY A 18 16.80 4.94 -13.58
CA GLY A 18 17.76 4.38 -12.65
C GLY A 18 19.19 4.68 -13.04
N THR A 19 20.12 4.43 -12.12
CA THR A 19 21.54 4.64 -12.32
C THR A 19 22.24 3.32 -12.58
N PRO A 20 22.95 3.17 -13.71
CA PRO A 20 23.70 1.97 -14.01
C PRO A 20 24.90 1.83 -13.06
N THR A 21 25.17 0.60 -12.62
CA THR A 21 26.27 0.30 -11.68
C THR A 21 27.45 -0.38 -12.35
N LYS A 22 27.30 -0.84 -13.58
CA LYS A 22 28.36 -1.55 -14.30
C LYS A 22 28.46 -1.04 -15.72
N PRO A 23 29.69 -0.66 -16.20
CA PRO A 23 29.89 -0.27 -17.58
C PRO A 23 29.69 -1.48 -18.50
N GLY A 24 29.39 -1.21 -19.77
CA GLY A 24 29.22 -2.23 -20.78
C GLY A 24 27.94 -2.10 -21.56
N LYS A 25 27.74 -3.07 -22.46
CA LYS A 25 26.52 -3.16 -23.28
C LYS A 25 25.49 -4.04 -22.59
N HIS A 26 24.36 -3.47 -22.26
CA HIS A 26 23.23 -4.17 -21.64
C HIS A 26 22.05 -4.17 -22.59
N VAL A 27 21.40 -5.32 -22.73
CA VAL A 27 20.22 -5.49 -23.59
C VAL A 27 19.04 -5.81 -22.69
N ILE A 28 18.00 -5.01 -22.80
CA ILE A 28 16.73 -5.22 -22.09
C ILE A 28 15.68 -5.56 -23.14
N GLU A 29 14.94 -6.64 -22.95
CA GLU A 29 13.77 -6.98 -23.76
C GLU A 29 12.51 -6.53 -23.05
N LEU A 30 11.79 -5.61 -23.68
CA LEU A 30 10.53 -5.10 -23.19
C LEU A 30 9.39 -5.85 -23.88
N THR A 31 8.50 -6.45 -23.10
CA THR A 31 7.31 -7.12 -23.60
C THR A 31 6.08 -6.32 -23.16
N VAL A 32 5.31 -5.86 -24.12
CA VAL A 32 4.08 -5.10 -23.90
C VAL A 32 2.89 -5.96 -24.32
N TYR A 33 1.90 -6.05 -23.46
CA TYR A 33 0.64 -6.75 -23.70
C TYR A 33 -0.48 -5.72 -23.86
N ASN A 34 -1.15 -5.77 -25.01
CA ASN A 34 -2.40 -5.04 -25.18
C ASN A 34 -3.52 -5.82 -24.48
N ARG A 35 -4.21 -5.19 -23.54
CA ARG A 35 -5.29 -5.85 -22.75
C ARG A 35 -6.56 -6.08 -23.56
N ASP A 36 -6.81 -5.26 -24.57
CA ASP A 36 -8.04 -5.33 -25.36
C ASP A 36 -7.92 -6.30 -26.53
N THR A 37 -6.76 -6.29 -27.23
CA THR A 37 -6.52 -7.13 -28.40
C THR A 37 -5.73 -8.40 -28.07
N PHE A 38 -5.14 -8.50 -26.87
CA PHE A 38 -4.21 -9.56 -26.44
C PHE A 38 -2.97 -9.68 -27.33
N GLU A 39 -2.67 -8.66 -28.13
CA GLU A 39 -1.45 -8.61 -28.92
C GLU A 39 -0.23 -8.39 -28.03
N ILE A 40 0.87 -9.00 -28.44
CA ILE A 40 2.14 -8.94 -27.72
C ILE A 40 3.17 -8.25 -28.61
N PHE A 41 3.71 -7.15 -28.12
CA PHE A 41 4.82 -6.44 -28.75
C PHE A 41 6.09 -6.69 -27.95
N ARG A 42 7.18 -6.98 -28.64
CA ARG A 42 8.50 -7.17 -28.03
C ARG A 42 9.49 -6.22 -28.68
N GLU A 43 10.14 -5.42 -27.84
CA GLU A 43 11.15 -4.46 -28.25
C GLU A 43 12.45 -4.71 -27.49
N LYS A 44 13.60 -4.55 -28.17
CA LYS A 44 14.92 -4.70 -27.55
C LYS A 44 15.57 -3.33 -27.45
N ILE A 45 15.82 -2.92 -26.21
CA ILE A 45 16.50 -1.66 -25.90
C ILE A 45 17.95 -2.00 -25.55
N ILE A 46 18.89 -1.31 -26.18
CA ILE A 46 20.33 -1.51 -25.97
C ILE A 46 20.88 -0.29 -25.24
N PHE A 47 21.39 -0.50 -24.04
CA PHE A 47 22.10 0.52 -23.26
C PHE A 47 23.60 0.31 -23.37
N ASN A 48 24.31 1.33 -23.85
CA ASN A 48 25.75 1.35 -23.84
C ASN A 48 26.20 2.24 -22.66
N ILE A 49 26.62 1.62 -21.56
CA ILE A 49 27.07 2.32 -20.38
C ILE A 49 28.54 2.51 -20.44
N LEU A 50 28.98 3.77 -20.46
CA LEU A 50 30.37 4.15 -20.48
C LEU A 50 30.95 4.03 -19.07
N SER A 51 32.27 3.83 -18.99
CA SER A 51 32.97 3.90 -17.71
C SER A 51 32.99 5.35 -17.24
N ALA A 52 32.69 5.59 -15.97
CA ALA A 52 32.90 6.91 -15.39
C ALA A 52 34.35 7.29 -15.40
N THR A 53 34.65 8.54 -15.75
CA THR A 53 36.00 9.12 -15.72
C THR A 53 36.32 9.75 -14.37
N ASP A 54 35.28 10.12 -13.62
CA ASP A 54 35.44 10.85 -12.37
C ASP A 54 35.54 9.90 -11.17
N ALA A 55 36.29 10.37 -10.16
CA ALA A 55 36.38 9.63 -8.90
C ALA A 55 35.04 9.58 -8.20
N PRO A 56 34.67 8.45 -7.57
CA PRO A 56 33.45 8.35 -6.80
C PRO A 56 33.48 9.35 -5.64
N PRO A 57 32.33 9.93 -5.26
CA PRO A 57 32.26 10.80 -4.11
C PRO A 57 32.57 10.01 -2.84
N SER A 58 33.27 10.68 -1.91
CA SER A 58 33.59 10.07 -0.60
C SER A 58 32.43 10.11 0.38
N TYR A 59 31.49 11.02 0.18
CA TYR A 59 30.35 11.24 1.07
C TYR A 59 29.06 11.13 0.30
N GLU A 60 28.20 10.20 0.70
CA GLU A 60 26.90 9.98 0.08
C GLU A 60 25.77 10.19 1.08
N ALA A 61 24.77 10.96 0.72
CA ALA A 61 23.57 11.14 1.50
C ALA A 61 22.35 10.75 0.68
N GLU A 62 21.40 10.07 1.31
CA GLU A 62 20.14 9.70 0.71
C GLU A 62 18.99 10.31 1.51
N PHE A 63 18.10 11.03 0.81
CA PHE A 63 16.98 11.73 1.37
C PHE A 63 15.67 11.14 0.87
N LEU A 64 14.70 10.94 1.75
CA LEU A 64 13.33 10.64 1.37
C LEU A 64 12.54 11.96 1.25
N ILE A 65 12.03 12.24 0.06
CA ILE A 65 11.14 13.36 -0.23
C ILE A 65 9.73 12.81 -0.34
N SER A 66 8.82 13.21 0.55
CA SER A 66 7.52 12.57 0.72
C SER A 66 6.40 13.15 -0.15
N ASN A 67 6.59 14.32 -0.70
CA ASN A 67 5.57 15.07 -1.45
C ASN A 67 5.79 15.10 -2.98
N VAL A 68 6.64 14.20 -3.50
CA VAL A 68 7.01 14.16 -4.93
C VAL A 68 6.93 12.72 -5.42
N ASP A 69 6.47 12.51 -6.64
CA ASP A 69 6.56 11.23 -7.35
C ASP A 69 7.84 11.17 -8.19
N VAL A 70 8.24 9.97 -8.64
CA VAL A 70 9.46 9.78 -9.42
C VAL A 70 9.46 10.62 -10.69
N GLU A 71 8.35 10.62 -11.42
CA GLU A 71 8.21 11.38 -12.65
C GLU A 71 8.39 12.90 -12.46
N GLU A 72 8.06 13.41 -11.29
CA GLU A 72 8.22 14.83 -10.94
C GLU A 72 9.66 15.17 -10.58
N MET A 73 10.43 14.19 -10.05
CA MET A 73 11.81 14.40 -9.65
C MET A 73 12.83 14.13 -10.76
N LEU A 74 12.48 13.36 -11.78
CA LEU A 74 13.38 13.03 -12.90
C LEU A 74 13.74 14.24 -13.78
N PRO A 75 12.86 15.22 -14.07
CA PRO A 75 13.21 16.39 -14.87
C PRO A 75 14.42 17.15 -14.31
N PRO A 76 15.26 17.73 -15.18
CA PRO A 76 16.47 18.43 -14.78
C PRO A 76 16.17 19.65 -13.90
N GLU A 77 15.04 20.31 -14.10
CA GLU A 77 14.63 21.46 -13.32
C GLU A 77 14.35 21.09 -11.85
N ALA A 78 13.58 20.02 -11.62
CA ALA A 78 13.27 19.53 -10.27
C ALA A 78 14.54 19.09 -9.54
N ARG A 79 15.44 18.37 -10.24
CA ARG A 79 16.73 17.97 -9.69
C ARG A 79 17.62 19.17 -9.37
N HIS A 80 17.64 20.16 -10.23
CA HIS A 80 18.39 21.41 -10.02
C HIS A 80 17.87 22.17 -8.82
N ASN A 81 16.54 22.31 -8.70
CA ASN A 81 15.86 22.97 -7.58
C ASN A 81 16.13 22.26 -6.26
N PHE A 82 16.33 20.94 -6.28
CA PHE A 82 16.74 20.17 -5.11
C PHE A 82 18.23 20.29 -4.81
N GLN A 83 19.07 20.29 -5.85
CA GLN A 83 20.52 20.29 -5.74
C GLN A 83 21.10 21.63 -5.24
N VAL A 84 20.57 22.75 -5.71
CA VAL A 84 21.09 24.08 -5.38
C VAL A 84 21.11 24.36 -3.86
N PRO A 85 20.02 24.17 -3.12
CA PRO A 85 20.03 24.38 -1.67
C PRO A 85 20.96 23.41 -0.94
N LEU A 86 21.16 22.22 -1.48
CA LEU A 86 22.12 21.26 -0.94
C LEU A 86 23.56 21.71 -1.18
N GLN A 87 23.86 22.27 -2.34
CA GLN A 87 25.18 22.84 -2.63
C GLN A 87 25.50 24.00 -1.68
N ASP A 88 24.53 24.86 -1.44
CA ASP A 88 24.68 25.96 -0.48
C ASP A 88 24.90 25.42 0.95
N LEU A 89 24.13 24.39 1.36
CA LEU A 89 24.28 23.75 2.66
C LEU A 89 25.65 23.09 2.85
N TRP A 90 26.16 22.40 1.80
CA TRP A 90 27.48 21.77 1.80
C TRP A 90 28.61 22.74 1.54
N ASN A 91 28.30 23.97 1.17
CA ASN A 91 29.26 24.97 0.72
C ASN A 91 30.20 24.44 -0.39
N THR A 92 29.62 23.72 -1.35
CA THR A 92 30.36 23.13 -2.47
C THR A 92 29.52 23.09 -3.74
N GLN A 93 30.18 23.38 -4.88
CA GLN A 93 29.57 23.21 -6.19
C GLN A 93 29.72 21.78 -6.74
N GLN A 94 30.53 20.95 -6.09
CA GLN A 94 30.82 19.58 -6.51
C GLN A 94 29.88 18.56 -5.84
N LEU A 95 28.60 18.88 -5.75
CA LEU A 95 27.56 17.98 -5.28
C LEU A 95 26.72 17.54 -6.47
N SER A 96 26.52 16.25 -6.61
CA SER A 96 25.76 15.68 -7.72
C SER A 96 24.68 14.74 -7.26
N VAL A 97 23.55 14.76 -7.96
CA VAL A 97 22.48 13.78 -7.77
C VAL A 97 22.91 12.48 -8.46
N MET A 98 23.07 11.43 -7.68
CA MET A 98 23.58 10.13 -8.13
C MET A 98 22.47 9.19 -8.55
N ASN A 99 21.40 9.15 -7.80
CA ASN A 99 20.29 8.23 -8.01
C ASN A 99 18.98 8.83 -7.53
N VAL A 100 17.93 8.47 -8.25
CA VAL A 100 16.54 8.76 -7.89
C VAL A 100 15.80 7.44 -7.89
N THR A 101 15.11 7.10 -6.81
CA THR A 101 14.41 5.81 -6.66
C THR A 101 13.06 6.03 -6.02
N SER A 102 12.01 5.43 -6.57
CA SER A 102 10.69 5.45 -5.94
C SER A 102 10.74 4.82 -4.54
N ALA A 103 9.98 5.37 -3.60
CA ALA A 103 9.81 4.74 -2.30
C ALA A 103 9.13 3.37 -2.42
N LEU A 104 8.33 3.14 -3.45
CA LEU A 104 7.70 1.85 -3.71
C LEU A 104 8.74 0.76 -4.00
N ASP A 105 9.79 1.08 -4.76
CA ASP A 105 10.88 0.15 -5.07
C ASP A 105 11.70 -0.26 -3.84
N LYS A 106 11.65 0.55 -2.78
CA LYS A 106 12.27 0.28 -1.48
C LYS A 106 11.31 -0.32 -0.45
N GLY A 107 10.16 -0.80 -0.89
CA GLY A 107 9.15 -1.43 -0.03
C GLY A 107 8.17 -0.45 0.61
N GLY A 108 8.09 0.78 0.10
CA GLY A 108 7.05 1.74 0.46
C GLY A 108 5.66 1.23 0.09
N ARG A 109 4.66 1.81 0.72
CA ARG A 109 3.26 1.48 0.42
C ARG A 109 2.75 2.37 -0.71
N VAL A 110 1.99 1.78 -1.62
CA VAL A 110 1.25 2.55 -2.63
C VAL A 110 0.33 3.52 -1.91
N PRO A 111 0.43 4.84 -2.17
CA PRO A 111 -0.46 5.80 -1.56
C PRO A 111 -1.91 5.55 -2.00
N LEU A 112 -2.84 5.92 -1.14
CA LEU A 112 -4.25 5.91 -1.51
C LEU A 112 -4.47 6.88 -2.69
N PRO A 113 -5.42 6.60 -3.58
CA PRO A 113 -5.75 7.48 -4.71
C PRO A 113 -6.52 8.73 -4.22
N LEU A 114 -5.88 9.51 -3.37
CA LEU A 114 -6.39 10.78 -2.85
C LEU A 114 -5.54 11.92 -3.38
N PRO A 115 -6.13 13.09 -3.69
CA PRO A 115 -5.38 14.25 -4.13
C PRO A 115 -4.28 14.62 -3.12
N GLY A 116 -3.09 14.92 -3.62
CA GLY A 116 -1.95 15.36 -2.80
C GLY A 116 -1.17 14.24 -2.09
N LEU A 117 -1.60 12.98 -2.16
CA LEU A 117 -0.79 11.87 -1.68
C LEU A 117 0.16 11.39 -2.78
N LYS A 118 1.44 11.43 -2.47
CA LYS A 118 2.54 11.02 -3.34
C LYS A 118 3.19 9.74 -2.83
N GLU A 119 3.85 9.01 -3.73
CA GLU A 119 4.57 7.79 -3.38
C GLU A 119 5.83 8.06 -2.56
N GLY A 120 6.43 9.23 -2.79
CA GLY A 120 7.70 9.61 -2.23
C GLY A 120 8.89 9.08 -3.04
N VAL A 121 10.00 9.79 -2.96
CA VAL A 121 11.21 9.52 -3.75
C VAL A 121 12.44 9.56 -2.87
N PHE A 122 13.29 8.55 -2.98
CA PHE A 122 14.63 8.57 -2.43
C PHE A 122 15.59 9.22 -3.43
N VAL A 123 16.22 10.30 -3.02
CA VAL A 123 17.23 11.00 -3.81
C VAL A 123 18.57 10.83 -3.14
N LYS A 124 19.49 10.19 -3.85
CA LYS A 124 20.87 9.98 -3.41
C LYS A 124 21.77 11.02 -4.02
N VAL A 125 22.52 11.72 -3.19
CA VAL A 125 23.51 12.73 -3.59
C VAL A 125 24.90 12.33 -3.15
N GLY A 126 25.89 12.75 -3.91
CA GLY A 126 27.29 12.51 -3.58
C GLY A 126 28.09 13.80 -3.56
N SER A 127 29.05 13.88 -2.65
CA SER A 127 29.97 14.99 -2.48
C SER A 127 31.39 14.49 -2.17
N VAL A 128 32.38 15.29 -2.54
CA VAL A 128 33.77 15.09 -2.11
C VAL A 128 34.06 15.79 -0.78
N VAL A 129 33.16 16.68 -0.36
CA VAL A 129 33.28 17.46 0.89
C VAL A 129 32.50 16.75 2.00
N PRO A 130 33.02 16.72 3.23
CA PRO A 130 32.32 16.12 4.38
C PRO A 130 30.92 16.69 4.60
N PHE A 131 30.09 15.92 5.28
CA PHE A 131 28.71 16.33 5.59
C PHE A 131 28.70 17.59 6.45
N PRO A 132 27.75 18.52 6.21
CA PRO A 132 27.50 19.64 7.11
C PRO A 132 27.00 19.13 8.46
N GLU A 133 27.26 19.92 9.51
CA GLU A 133 26.97 19.52 10.89
C GLU A 133 25.50 19.18 11.12
N CYS A 134 24.56 19.91 10.47
CA CYS A 134 23.12 19.64 10.63
C CYS A 134 22.72 18.25 10.12
N LEU A 135 23.41 17.67 9.13
CA LEU A 135 23.15 16.32 8.66
C LEU A 135 23.66 15.26 9.64
N TYR A 136 24.80 15.49 10.29
CA TYR A 136 25.26 14.60 11.36
C TYR A 136 24.28 14.52 12.52
N GLU A 137 23.49 15.58 12.73
CA GLU A 137 22.46 15.57 13.77
C GLU A 137 21.38 14.52 13.54
N THR A 138 21.10 14.15 12.29
CA THR A 138 20.14 13.10 11.96
C THR A 138 20.50 11.75 12.59
N GLN A 139 21.79 11.49 12.80
CA GLN A 139 22.31 10.25 13.36
C GLN A 139 22.38 10.27 14.89
N LYS A 140 22.14 11.43 15.54
CA LYS A 140 22.15 11.51 17.01
C LYS A 140 21.03 10.66 17.62
N PRO A 141 21.32 9.90 18.69
CA PRO A 141 20.33 9.00 19.31
C PRO A 141 19.07 9.72 19.81
N GLN A 142 19.19 10.99 20.19
CA GLN A 142 18.06 11.81 20.63
C GLN A 142 17.07 12.08 19.48
N ILE A 143 17.58 12.36 18.28
CA ILE A 143 16.76 12.57 17.08
C ILE A 143 16.13 11.25 16.63
N GLN A 144 16.91 10.19 16.63
CA GLN A 144 16.41 8.85 16.31
C GLN A 144 15.30 8.39 17.27
N GLN A 145 15.38 8.77 18.53
CA GLN A 145 14.33 8.49 19.49
C GLN A 145 13.05 9.32 19.22
N GLN A 146 13.20 10.60 18.90
CA GLN A 146 12.06 11.44 18.50
C GLN A 146 11.34 10.88 17.28
N CYS A 147 12.10 10.38 16.29
CA CYS A 147 11.55 9.71 15.12
C CYS A 147 10.76 8.44 15.48
N LYS A 148 11.26 7.62 16.40
CA LYS A 148 10.53 6.44 16.91
C LYS A 148 9.25 6.80 17.65
N GLU A 149 9.22 7.97 18.30
CA GLU A 149 8.03 8.53 18.96
C GLU A 149 7.03 9.15 17.96
N GLY A 150 7.32 9.11 16.65
CA GLY A 150 6.48 9.69 15.62
C GLY A 150 6.59 11.21 15.46
N LYS A 151 7.55 11.84 16.15
CA LYS A 151 7.86 13.25 15.95
C LYS A 151 8.69 13.41 14.67
N ARG A 152 8.43 14.47 13.93
CA ARG A 152 9.18 14.81 12.71
C ARG A 152 10.06 16.04 12.96
N PRO A 153 11.30 15.86 13.41
CA PRO A 153 12.22 16.96 13.61
C PRO A 153 12.58 17.61 12.27
N VAL A 154 12.76 18.92 12.29
CA VAL A 154 13.31 19.67 11.14
C VAL A 154 14.73 20.07 11.50
N LEU A 155 15.71 19.52 10.78
CA LEU A 155 17.11 19.64 11.17
C LEU A 155 17.89 20.70 10.38
N CYS A 156 17.69 20.76 9.07
CA CYS A 156 18.36 21.74 8.21
C CYS A 156 17.31 22.67 7.59
N PRO A 157 16.90 23.76 8.28
CA PRO A 157 15.82 24.63 7.82
C PRO A 157 16.10 25.32 6.48
N GLN A 158 17.36 25.43 6.07
CA GLN A 158 17.73 25.99 4.76
C GLN A 158 17.19 25.15 3.59
N LEU A 159 16.99 23.83 3.78
CA LEU A 159 16.43 22.95 2.77
C LEU A 159 14.90 23.01 2.66
N LEU A 160 14.23 23.67 3.61
CA LEU A 160 12.78 23.85 3.60
C LEU A 160 12.32 25.03 2.74
N ALA A 161 13.24 25.86 2.26
CA ALA A 161 12.92 27.02 1.43
C ALA A 161 12.34 26.65 0.07
N ASN A 162 12.44 25.39 -0.32
CA ASN A 162 11.91 24.84 -1.57
C ASN A 162 10.75 23.89 -1.24
N ASP A 163 9.86 23.70 -2.19
CA ASP A 163 8.62 22.93 -2.08
C ASP A 163 8.79 21.42 -1.75
N PHE A 164 10.00 21.00 -1.33
CA PHE A 164 10.31 19.62 -1.01
C PHE A 164 10.12 19.30 0.48
N SER A 165 9.30 18.30 0.77
CA SER A 165 9.10 17.78 2.11
C SER A 165 10.04 16.61 2.40
N ILE A 166 11.18 16.91 3.03
CA ILE A 166 12.19 15.93 3.39
C ILE A 166 11.81 15.24 4.70
N ASP A 167 11.81 13.90 4.68
CA ASP A 167 11.69 13.10 5.90
C ASP A 167 13.05 12.90 6.57
N TRP A 168 13.33 13.73 7.56
CA TRP A 168 14.59 13.72 8.31
C TRP A 168 14.84 12.43 9.09
N CYS A 169 13.80 11.66 9.35
CA CYS A 169 13.91 10.37 10.03
C CYS A 169 14.44 9.25 9.12
N ASN A 170 14.34 9.43 7.80
CA ASN A 170 14.77 8.47 6.79
C ASN A 170 15.99 8.96 5.99
N VAL A 171 16.82 9.81 6.59
CA VAL A 171 18.09 10.23 5.98
C VAL A 171 19.16 9.20 6.28
N THR A 172 19.82 8.71 5.22
CA THR A 172 20.96 7.79 5.33
C THR A 172 22.23 8.50 4.90
N LEU A 173 23.25 8.45 5.75
CA LEU A 173 24.58 9.00 5.47
C LEU A 173 25.60 7.86 5.34
N VAL A 174 26.41 7.90 4.29
CA VAL A 174 27.47 6.94 4.03
C VAL A 174 28.79 7.70 3.85
N ASP A 175 29.78 7.39 4.68
CA ASP A 175 31.13 7.93 4.61
C ASP A 175 32.06 6.81 4.10
N GLU A 176 32.55 6.98 2.87
CA GLU A 176 33.49 6.05 2.24
C GLU A 176 34.93 6.60 2.23
N SER A 177 35.21 7.72 2.90
CA SER A 177 36.54 8.36 2.90
C SER A 177 37.65 7.48 3.43
N GLY A 178 37.32 6.49 4.28
CA GLY A 178 38.29 5.54 4.85
C GLY A 178 38.39 4.18 4.15
N SER A 179 37.55 3.91 3.16
CA SER A 179 37.57 2.65 2.41
C SER A 179 38.44 2.77 1.16
N SER A 180 39.22 1.71 0.86
CA SER A 180 39.96 1.66 -0.43
C SER A 180 38.91 1.78 -1.56
N PRO A 181 39.20 2.57 -2.61
CA PRO A 181 38.27 2.84 -3.69
C PRO A 181 37.87 1.52 -4.37
N SER A 182 36.69 1.03 -4.06
CA SER A 182 36.05 0.00 -4.85
C SER A 182 35.79 0.61 -6.24
N PRO A 183 36.05 -0.10 -7.34
CA PRO A 183 35.79 0.40 -8.68
C PRO A 183 34.29 0.43 -8.94
N ARG A 184 33.60 1.30 -8.25
CA ARG A 184 32.18 1.62 -8.56
C ARG A 184 32.24 2.65 -9.67
N SER A 185 31.72 2.29 -10.84
CA SER A 185 31.54 3.28 -11.90
C SER A 185 30.51 4.27 -11.41
N PHE A 186 30.97 5.44 -11.07
CA PHE A 186 30.12 6.53 -10.69
C PHE A 186 29.72 7.28 -11.96
N GLN A 187 28.44 7.33 -12.22
CA GLN A 187 27.92 8.10 -13.34
C GLN A 187 26.85 9.04 -12.81
N GLN A 188 27.04 10.32 -13.06
CA GLN A 188 26.02 11.32 -12.83
C GLN A 188 24.78 10.94 -13.60
N LEU A 189 23.59 11.20 -13.03
CA LEU A 189 22.33 10.96 -13.69
C LEU A 189 22.25 11.84 -14.94
N GLU A 190 22.45 11.24 -16.11
CA GLU A 190 22.38 11.93 -17.38
C GLU A 190 20.92 12.02 -17.84
N TRP A 191 20.56 13.15 -18.37
CA TRP A 191 19.22 13.40 -18.89
C TRP A 191 19.17 13.10 -20.38
N ASP A 192 18.24 12.26 -20.79
CA ASP A 192 17.90 12.11 -22.20
C ASP A 192 17.03 13.29 -22.62
N ALA A 193 17.55 14.14 -23.52
CA ALA A 193 16.83 15.32 -24.01
C ALA A 193 15.55 14.97 -24.79
N THR A 194 15.44 13.74 -25.24
CA THR A 194 14.22 13.25 -25.93
C THR A 194 13.16 12.73 -24.96
N PHE A 195 13.54 12.51 -23.71
CA PHE A 195 12.62 12.04 -22.68
C PHE A 195 11.77 13.21 -22.18
N ASN A 196 10.50 13.16 -22.50
CA ASN A 196 9.49 14.04 -21.93
C ASN A 196 8.67 13.20 -20.94
N PRO A 197 8.89 13.38 -19.62
CA PRO A 197 8.06 12.68 -18.65
C PRO A 197 6.60 13.04 -18.92
N PRO A 198 5.67 12.09 -18.82
CA PRO A 198 4.27 12.39 -18.97
C PRO A 198 3.93 13.51 -17.98
N SER A 199 3.53 14.65 -18.53
CA SER A 199 3.07 15.77 -17.71
C SER A 199 1.95 15.27 -16.81
N ASN A 200 1.99 15.67 -15.55
CA ASN A 200 1.02 15.33 -14.52
C ASN A 200 -0.38 15.92 -14.82
N GLU A 201 -0.93 15.63 -16.00
CA GLU A 201 -2.36 15.79 -16.23
C GLU A 201 -3.18 14.88 -15.29
N LEU A 202 -2.51 13.93 -14.62
CA LEU A 202 -3.08 13.11 -13.54
C LEU A 202 -3.27 13.87 -12.22
N GLY A 203 -2.74 15.08 -12.07
CA GLY A 203 -2.93 15.90 -10.85
C GLY A 203 -4.38 16.26 -10.56
N GLU A 204 -5.27 16.10 -11.53
CA GLU A 204 -6.69 16.41 -11.38
C GLU A 204 -7.62 15.34 -11.96
N ILE A 205 -7.31 14.07 -11.82
CA ILE A 205 -8.37 13.08 -11.95
C ILE A 205 -9.26 13.24 -10.74
N ASP A 206 -10.35 13.98 -10.95
CA ASP A 206 -11.37 14.13 -9.94
C ASP A 206 -12.11 12.80 -9.79
N TYR A 207 -11.69 11.99 -8.81
CA TYR A 207 -12.34 10.73 -8.48
C TYR A 207 -13.70 10.95 -7.77
N ILE A 208 -14.09 12.18 -7.47
CA ILE A 208 -15.35 12.51 -6.80
C ILE A 208 -16.56 11.93 -7.55
N PRO A 209 -16.69 12.07 -8.89
CA PRO A 209 -17.82 11.49 -9.60
C PRO A 209 -17.85 9.95 -9.53
N ASP A 210 -16.72 9.28 -9.55
CA ASP A 210 -16.65 7.82 -9.46
C ASP A 210 -17.02 7.35 -8.06
N TYR A 211 -16.58 8.02 -7.01
CA TYR A 211 -16.98 7.74 -5.64
C TYR A 211 -18.45 8.05 -5.38
N LEU A 212 -18.96 9.16 -5.92
CA LEU A 212 -20.38 9.48 -5.85
C LEU A 212 -21.22 8.42 -6.54
N LEU A 213 -20.82 7.98 -7.73
CA LEU A 213 -21.56 6.96 -8.47
C LEU A 213 -21.53 5.61 -7.73
N THR A 214 -20.38 5.19 -7.25
CA THR A 214 -20.22 3.88 -6.61
C THR A 214 -20.80 3.79 -5.21
N MET A 215 -20.89 4.89 -4.46
CA MET A 215 -21.50 4.93 -3.13
C MET A 215 -22.94 5.42 -3.15
N LEU A 216 -23.25 6.50 -3.87
CA LEU A 216 -24.56 7.11 -3.86
C LEU A 216 -25.61 6.24 -4.57
N LEU A 217 -25.24 5.60 -5.68
CA LEU A 217 -26.15 4.77 -6.45
C LEU A 217 -26.68 3.57 -5.65
N PRO A 218 -25.86 2.74 -4.99
CA PRO A 218 -26.37 1.63 -4.18
C PRO A 218 -27.15 2.12 -2.96
N ILE A 219 -26.79 3.25 -2.36
CA ILE A 219 -27.57 3.84 -1.25
C ILE A 219 -28.95 4.26 -1.72
N LEU A 220 -29.06 4.94 -2.87
CA LEU A 220 -30.38 5.32 -3.44
C LEU A 220 -31.23 4.10 -3.76
N ILE A 221 -30.65 3.06 -4.34
CA ILE A 221 -31.35 1.80 -4.63
C ILE A 221 -31.83 1.16 -3.33
N ALA A 222 -30.99 1.11 -2.30
CA ALA A 222 -31.36 0.55 -0.99
C ALA A 222 -32.51 1.33 -0.35
N VAL A 223 -32.48 2.66 -0.38
CA VAL A 223 -33.55 3.52 0.13
C VAL A 223 -34.85 3.30 -0.64
N LEU A 224 -34.80 3.26 -1.97
CA LEU A 224 -35.97 2.98 -2.81
C LEU A 224 -36.58 1.60 -2.49
N LEU A 225 -35.73 0.58 -2.34
CA LEU A 225 -36.18 -0.76 -1.96
C LEU A 225 -36.80 -0.78 -0.55
N CYS A 226 -36.25 -0.06 0.42
CA CYS A 226 -36.82 0.09 1.75
C CYS A 226 -38.18 0.78 1.72
N ILE A 227 -38.33 1.86 0.95
CA ILE A 227 -39.61 2.56 0.77
C ILE A 227 -40.63 1.64 0.10
N LEU A 228 -40.25 0.93 -0.95
CA LEU A 228 -41.11 -0.01 -1.67
C LEU A 228 -41.55 -1.14 -0.76
N LEU A 229 -40.62 -1.74 0.00
CA LEU A 229 -40.97 -2.79 0.98
C LEU A 229 -41.86 -2.26 2.09
N SER A 230 -41.58 -1.07 2.60
CA SER A 230 -42.42 -0.41 3.59
C SER A 230 -43.82 -0.16 3.05
N TYR A 231 -43.95 0.35 1.82
CA TYR A 231 -45.22 0.54 1.15
C TYR A 231 -46.00 -0.77 0.98
N ILE A 232 -45.33 -1.82 0.50
CA ILE A 232 -45.96 -3.15 0.35
C ILE A 232 -46.39 -3.70 1.71
N MET A 233 -45.56 -3.56 2.73
CA MET A 233 -45.87 -4.07 4.07
C MET A 233 -46.98 -3.27 4.78
N CYS A 234 -46.99 -1.93 4.63
CA CYS A 234 -47.97 -1.07 5.27
C CYS A 234 -49.31 -1.00 4.49
N CYS A 235 -49.26 -0.85 3.14
CA CYS A 235 -50.48 -0.58 2.38
C CYS A 235 -51.12 -1.84 1.79
N ARG A 236 -50.35 -2.88 1.47
CA ARG A 236 -50.90 -4.11 0.87
C ARG A 236 -51.19 -5.21 1.90
N ARG A 237 -50.72 -5.08 3.13
CA ARG A 237 -50.87 -6.11 4.19
C ARG A 237 -51.91 -5.78 5.26
N GLU A 238 -52.62 -4.67 5.13
CA GLU A 238 -53.67 -4.31 6.10
C GLU A 238 -54.81 -5.33 6.21
N GLY A 239 -55.02 -6.17 5.18
CA GLY A 239 -56.00 -7.24 5.22
C GLY A 239 -55.59 -8.55 5.90
N VAL A 240 -54.28 -8.77 6.06
CA VAL A 240 -53.76 -10.06 6.57
C VAL A 240 -53.33 -9.98 8.03
N LEU A 241 -52.89 -8.79 8.49
CA LEU A 241 -52.42 -8.62 9.88
C LEU A 241 -53.52 -8.75 10.93
N GLN A 242 -54.74 -8.36 10.64
CA GLN A 242 -55.86 -8.54 11.59
C GLN A 242 -56.27 -10.01 11.77
N LEU A 243 -56.18 -10.82 10.70
CA LEU A 243 -56.46 -12.25 10.77
C LEU A 243 -55.34 -13.05 11.45
N VAL A 244 -54.06 -12.67 11.20
CA VAL A 244 -52.92 -13.39 11.78
C VAL A 244 -52.75 -13.08 13.27
N HIS A 245 -53.04 -11.83 13.71
CA HIS A 245 -52.93 -11.49 15.13
C HIS A 245 -54.02 -12.15 16.00
N GLN A 246 -55.21 -12.35 15.43
CA GLN A 246 -56.29 -13.04 16.13
C GLN A 246 -56.13 -14.56 16.08
N GLN A 247 -55.57 -15.11 15.01
CA GLN A 247 -55.32 -16.56 14.88
C GLN A 247 -54.07 -17.02 15.66
N SER A 248 -53.04 -16.17 15.80
CA SER A 248 -51.80 -16.58 16.48
C SER A 248 -51.96 -16.70 18.00
N ILE A 249 -52.86 -15.93 18.64
CA ILE A 249 -53.05 -16.00 20.08
C ILE A 249 -53.95 -17.20 20.48
N PHE A 250 -54.95 -17.53 19.66
CA PHE A 250 -55.81 -18.70 19.92
C PHE A 250 -55.15 -20.02 19.47
N SER A 251 -54.49 -20.03 18.34
CA SER A 251 -53.78 -21.21 17.83
C SER A 251 -52.65 -21.68 18.73
N ASN A 252 -51.83 -20.76 19.24
CA ASN A 252 -50.72 -21.13 20.10
C ASN A 252 -51.15 -21.69 21.45
N THR A 253 -52.28 -21.23 22.01
CA THR A 253 -52.76 -21.77 23.27
C THR A 253 -53.46 -23.11 23.09
N GLU A 254 -54.15 -23.34 21.98
CA GLU A 254 -54.73 -24.64 21.68
C GLU A 254 -53.67 -25.67 21.25
N GLU A 255 -52.68 -25.26 20.48
CA GLU A 255 -51.58 -26.11 20.07
C GLU A 255 -50.71 -26.51 21.27
N LEU A 256 -50.44 -25.58 22.19
CA LEU A 256 -49.75 -25.86 23.46
C LEU A 256 -50.59 -26.78 24.35
N ARG A 257 -51.91 -26.63 24.34
CA ARG A 257 -52.85 -27.47 25.10
C ARG A 257 -52.98 -28.87 24.47
N HIS A 258 -52.96 -28.94 23.13
CA HIS A 258 -52.94 -30.21 22.40
C HIS A 258 -51.60 -30.93 22.54
N MET A 259 -50.45 -30.21 22.53
CA MET A 259 -49.13 -30.76 22.83
C MET A 259 -49.00 -31.20 24.29
N ALA A 260 -49.66 -30.53 25.24
CA ALA A 260 -49.66 -30.92 26.64
C ALA A 260 -50.57 -32.11 26.91
N SER A 261 -51.67 -32.30 26.14
CA SER A 261 -52.58 -33.43 26.28
C SER A 261 -52.14 -34.69 25.51
N ASN A 262 -51.50 -34.53 24.36
CA ASN A 262 -50.85 -35.61 23.66
C ASN A 262 -49.42 -35.68 24.18
N ARG A 263 -49.04 -36.76 24.84
CA ARG A 263 -47.68 -37.01 25.36
C ARG A 263 -46.57 -37.05 24.29
N ASP A 264 -46.75 -36.45 23.13
CA ASP A 264 -45.72 -36.27 22.08
C ASP A 264 -44.93 -34.99 22.30
N VAL A 265 -44.35 -34.89 23.47
CA VAL A 265 -43.29 -33.89 23.68
C VAL A 265 -42.14 -34.28 22.75
N PRO A 266 -41.66 -33.36 21.89
CA PRO A 266 -40.45 -33.64 21.08
C PRO A 266 -39.34 -34.07 22.02
N ARG A 267 -38.80 -35.26 21.78
CA ARG A 267 -37.72 -35.81 22.61
C ARG A 267 -36.57 -34.78 22.62
N PRO A 268 -36.08 -34.40 23.78
CA PRO A 268 -34.93 -33.48 23.85
C PRO A 268 -33.74 -34.08 23.06
N LEU A 269 -32.98 -33.23 22.42
CA LEU A 269 -31.78 -33.62 21.64
C LEU A 269 -30.85 -34.57 22.39
N SER A 270 -30.86 -34.53 23.73
CA SER A 270 -30.08 -35.43 24.62
C SER A 270 -30.54 -36.91 24.56
N THR A 271 -31.72 -37.21 23.99
CA THR A 271 -32.17 -38.60 23.81
C THR A 271 -31.95 -39.16 22.40
N LEU A 272 -31.40 -38.36 21.49
CA LEU A 272 -31.06 -38.82 20.15
C LEU A 272 -29.79 -39.64 20.19
N PRO A 273 -29.74 -40.81 19.55
CA PRO A 273 -28.53 -41.63 19.51
C PRO A 273 -27.45 -40.94 18.70
N MET A 274 -26.29 -40.78 19.30
CA MET A 274 -25.09 -40.30 18.62
C MET A 274 -24.35 -41.46 17.95
N PHE A 275 -23.73 -41.18 16.81
CA PHE A 275 -22.86 -42.12 16.11
C PHE A 275 -21.41 -41.68 16.26
N ASN A 276 -20.56 -42.57 16.63
CA ASN A 276 -19.12 -42.34 16.56
C ASN A 276 -18.69 -42.41 15.10
N ALA A 277 -18.26 -41.27 14.54
CA ALA A 277 -17.87 -41.15 13.13
C ALA A 277 -16.68 -42.06 12.73
N ARG A 278 -15.91 -42.54 13.72
CA ARG A 278 -14.71 -43.37 13.49
C ARG A 278 -14.96 -44.87 13.56
N THR A 279 -15.90 -45.28 14.40
CA THR A 279 -16.20 -46.70 14.63
C THR A 279 -17.56 -47.14 14.14
N GLY A 280 -18.43 -46.22 13.70
CA GLY A 280 -19.79 -46.52 13.30
C GLY A 280 -20.70 -47.00 14.46
N GLN A 281 -20.20 -47.00 15.68
CA GLN A 281 -20.94 -47.48 16.85
C GLN A 281 -21.96 -46.44 17.33
N ARG A 282 -23.17 -46.93 17.62
CA ARG A 282 -24.30 -46.11 18.12
C ARG A 282 -24.15 -46.01 19.63
N THR A 283 -24.01 -44.80 20.15
CA THR A 283 -23.95 -44.52 21.59
C THR A 283 -25.18 -43.73 22.00
N SER A 284 -25.85 -44.20 23.05
CA SER A 284 -26.97 -43.45 23.63
C SER A 284 -26.42 -42.56 24.73
N PRO A 285 -26.68 -41.22 24.72
CA PRO A 285 -26.10 -40.33 25.72
C PRO A 285 -26.65 -40.53 27.14
N MET A 286 -27.65 -41.40 27.32
CA MET A 286 -28.27 -41.69 28.61
C MET A 286 -28.02 -43.11 29.13
N GLU A 287 -27.04 -43.84 28.60
CA GLU A 287 -26.59 -45.05 29.25
C GLU A 287 -25.57 -44.64 30.32
N PHE A 288 -26.11 -44.36 31.53
CA PHE A 288 -25.29 -44.27 32.75
C PHE A 288 -24.73 -45.66 33.02
N SER A 289 -23.52 -45.91 32.65
CA SER A 289 -22.72 -46.92 33.31
C SER A 289 -22.16 -46.28 34.58
N ASP A 290 -22.45 -46.91 35.67
CA ASP A 290 -22.08 -46.52 37.04
C ASP A 290 -20.59 -46.75 37.33
N ASP A 291 -19.72 -46.17 36.48
CA ASP A 291 -18.31 -46.11 36.71
C ASP A 291 -17.72 -44.78 36.24
N SER A 292 -17.47 -43.97 37.25
CA SER A 292 -16.50 -42.88 37.32
C SER A 292 -15.84 -42.47 35.99
N ALA A 293 -16.45 -41.55 35.29
CA ALA A 293 -15.72 -40.87 34.21
C ALA A 293 -15.73 -39.37 34.44
N HIS A 294 -14.64 -38.90 35.02
CA HIS A 294 -14.19 -37.55 34.79
C HIS A 294 -13.86 -37.39 33.31
N VAL A 295 -14.73 -36.80 32.54
CA VAL A 295 -14.41 -36.38 31.18
C VAL A 295 -13.81 -34.97 31.27
N PRO A 296 -12.52 -34.78 31.00
CA PRO A 296 -11.97 -33.45 30.91
C PRO A 296 -12.49 -32.77 29.63
N LEU A 297 -13.15 -31.66 29.81
CA LEU A 297 -13.44 -30.72 28.72
C LEU A 297 -12.11 -30.10 28.27
N ILE A 298 -11.53 -30.66 27.23
CA ILE A 298 -10.37 -30.05 26.56
C ILE A 298 -10.95 -29.07 25.54
N LEU A 299 -10.97 -27.80 25.91
CA LEU A 299 -11.04 -26.70 24.97
C LEU A 299 -9.65 -26.54 24.34
N ALA A 300 -9.43 -27.17 23.20
CA ALA A 300 -8.27 -26.86 22.36
C ALA A 300 -8.61 -25.60 21.55
N GLN A 301 -8.06 -24.47 21.97
CA GLN A 301 -7.85 -23.33 21.08
C GLN A 301 -6.66 -23.63 20.19
N GLN A 302 -6.88 -23.60 18.89
CA GLN A 302 -5.89 -23.22 17.88
C GLN A 302 -6.54 -22.24 16.89
#